data_5e0c1e86a331cda8449c5f888b528524
#
_entry.id   5e0c1e86a331cda8449c5f888b528524
#
_cell.length_a   1.000
_cell.length_b   1.000
_cell.length_c   1.000
_cell.angle_alpha   90.00
_cell.angle_beta   90.00
_cell.angle_gamma   90.00
#
_symmetry.space_group_name_H-M   'P 1'
#
loop_
_entity.id
_entity.type
_entity.pdbx_description
1 polymer ?
#
loop_
_entity_poly.entity_id
_entity_poly.type
_entity_poly.pdbx_seq_one_letter_code
_entity_poly.pdbx_strand_id
1 'polypeptide(L)'
;MPTNGHYDVAIIGTGAGGGTLAYALASTGKRILILERGGWLPREKENWDAREVFVKERYHNTEMWYDKQGRAFRPGTNYYIGGNTKVYGAILFRLRERDFEEVRHHDGISPAWPLSYKDFAPYYTRAEHLYSVHGQRGVDPTEPPSGDPYPHPAVSHEPRTQEIADGLARAGFRPFPLPVGIRLNEQEPHLSECIRCNTFDGFPCLVNAKADAAVMCMLPALRHGNVTLIAQAFVRRLETDASGTRVTTIHVERNGAREQYSADIVVSSCGAINSAALLLRSASDRHPQGLANSSGLVGRNYMCHNNTAALWISKKPNDDKFTRTVGINDFYWGDDAFDYPMGHFSVLGKSLPAQLEGDAPSILIPGVKLTLEQMAAHAVDWWLTTEDLPDPNNRVELTRDGHIMLSYTPTNAEAHHQLLKRLHETLERIEGGGTHFIHNHVYLSKKIPLAGVAHQCGTVRFGRDPKAAVLDANC
;
A
#
# COMPACT_ATOMS: atom_id res chain seq x y z
N MET A 1 37.38 4.90 -1.52
CA MET A 1 37.08 5.24 -2.93
C MET A 1 36.67 6.69 -2.95
N PRO A 2 36.96 7.49 -3.99
CA PRO A 2 36.42 8.84 -4.08
C PRO A 2 34.89 8.76 -4.19
N THR A 3 34.20 9.70 -3.55
CA THR A 3 32.74 9.81 -3.66
C THR A 3 32.36 10.21 -5.09
N ASN A 4 31.35 9.56 -5.67
CA ASN A 4 30.89 9.84 -7.04
C ASN A 4 30.12 11.19 -7.16
N GLY A 5 30.06 11.97 -6.08
CA GLY A 5 29.47 13.29 -6.00
C GLY A 5 28.92 13.60 -4.62
N HIS A 6 28.79 14.88 -4.32
CA HIS A 6 28.10 15.39 -3.14
C HIS A 6 26.83 16.14 -3.55
N TYR A 7 25.76 15.93 -2.80
CA TYR A 7 24.43 16.51 -3.06
C TYR A 7 23.90 17.24 -1.83
N ASP A 8 22.93 18.12 -2.02
CA ASP A 8 22.27 18.77 -0.89
C ASP A 8 21.30 17.78 -0.21
N VAL A 9 20.60 16.94 -1.03
CA VAL A 9 19.68 15.93 -0.52
C VAL A 9 19.87 14.62 -1.29
N ALA A 10 19.97 13.51 -0.58
CA ALA A 10 19.90 12.16 -1.16
C ALA A 10 18.62 11.46 -0.66
N ILE A 11 17.79 10.99 -1.60
CA ILE A 11 16.55 10.27 -1.32
C ILE A 11 16.74 8.81 -1.74
N ILE A 12 16.54 7.88 -0.81
CA ILE A 12 16.69 6.45 -1.05
C ILE A 12 15.30 5.83 -1.19
N GLY A 13 14.94 5.41 -2.40
CA GLY A 13 13.62 4.89 -2.78
C GLY A 13 12.75 5.92 -3.48
N THR A 14 11.94 5.44 -4.44
CA THR A 14 11.08 6.25 -5.33
C THR A 14 9.59 5.93 -5.17
N GLY A 15 9.21 5.21 -4.12
CA GLY A 15 7.81 4.92 -3.81
C GLY A 15 7.01 6.19 -3.45
N ALA A 16 5.82 6.04 -2.89
CA ALA A 16 4.94 7.17 -2.54
C ALA A 16 5.67 8.27 -1.76
N GLY A 17 6.43 7.91 -0.70
CA GLY A 17 7.14 8.89 0.12
C GLY A 17 8.29 9.58 -0.62
N GLY A 18 9.25 8.79 -1.15
CA GLY A 18 10.44 9.33 -1.81
C GLY A 18 10.12 10.05 -3.11
N GLY A 19 9.19 9.54 -3.91
CA GLY A 19 8.74 10.20 -5.14
C GLY A 19 8.05 11.54 -4.86
N THR A 20 7.16 11.58 -3.87
CA THR A 20 6.48 12.82 -3.47
C THR A 20 7.47 13.87 -2.93
N LEU A 21 8.43 13.44 -2.12
CA LEU A 21 9.47 14.33 -1.61
C LEU A 21 10.36 14.88 -2.75
N ALA A 22 10.77 14.00 -3.68
CA ALA A 22 11.54 14.40 -4.86
C ALA A 22 10.80 15.46 -5.68
N TYR A 23 9.50 15.27 -5.92
CA TYR A 23 8.64 16.23 -6.60
C TYR A 23 8.58 17.57 -5.85
N ALA A 24 8.35 17.53 -4.54
CA ALA A 24 8.22 18.73 -3.72
C ALA A 24 9.51 19.55 -3.66
N LEU A 25 10.67 18.89 -3.72
CA LEU A 25 11.98 19.56 -3.66
C LEU A 25 12.54 19.95 -5.04
N ALA A 26 12.04 19.42 -6.13
CA ALA A 26 12.59 19.60 -7.48
C ALA A 26 12.73 21.07 -7.87
N SER A 27 11.74 21.91 -7.52
CA SER A 27 11.73 23.34 -7.84
C SER A 27 12.63 24.21 -6.94
N THR A 28 13.27 23.64 -5.91
CA THR A 28 14.06 24.41 -4.92
C THR A 28 15.45 24.80 -5.42
N GLY A 29 15.91 24.27 -6.55
CA GLY A 29 17.27 24.44 -7.05
C GLY A 29 18.33 23.63 -6.29
N LYS A 30 17.98 22.94 -5.20
CA LYS A 30 18.88 22.03 -4.47
C LYS A 30 19.30 20.87 -5.36
N ARG A 31 20.57 20.43 -5.26
CA ARG A 31 21.05 19.23 -5.96
C ARG A 31 20.51 18.01 -5.25
N ILE A 32 19.63 17.27 -5.94
CA ILE A 32 18.93 16.11 -5.40
C ILE A 32 19.43 14.85 -6.09
N LEU A 33 19.93 13.90 -5.28
CA LEU A 33 20.23 12.54 -5.71
C LEU A 33 19.07 11.64 -5.31
N ILE A 34 18.60 10.82 -6.25
CA ILE A 34 17.61 9.79 -5.98
C ILE A 34 18.22 8.44 -6.32
N LEU A 35 18.24 7.54 -5.34
CA LEU A 35 18.77 6.18 -5.48
C LEU A 35 17.61 5.19 -5.42
N GLU A 36 17.35 4.50 -6.53
CA GLU A 36 16.31 3.49 -6.60
C GLU A 36 16.90 2.12 -6.90
N ARG A 37 16.53 1.14 -6.08
CA ARG A 37 17.00 -0.24 -6.20
C ARG A 37 16.53 -0.89 -7.51
N GLY A 38 15.31 -0.58 -7.94
CA GLY A 38 14.73 -1.10 -9.18
C GLY A 38 15.01 -0.25 -10.42
N GLY A 39 14.49 -0.71 -11.54
CA GLY A 39 14.44 0.01 -12.81
C GLY A 39 13.06 0.58 -13.10
N TRP A 40 12.87 1.10 -14.31
CA TRP A 40 11.55 1.40 -14.84
C TRP A 40 10.78 0.10 -15.08
N LEU A 41 9.52 0.08 -14.66
CA LEU A 41 8.63 -1.03 -15.01
C LEU A 41 8.38 -1.01 -16.52
N PRO A 42 8.58 -2.14 -17.24
CA PRO A 42 8.37 -2.19 -18.67
C PRO A 42 6.93 -1.82 -19.05
N ARG A 43 6.77 -1.05 -20.12
CA ARG A 43 5.46 -0.73 -20.69
C ARG A 43 5.22 -1.65 -21.88
N GLU A 44 4.52 -2.74 -21.64
CA GLU A 44 4.31 -3.83 -22.58
C GLU A 44 2.91 -4.44 -22.43
N LYS A 45 2.42 -5.16 -23.47
CA LYS A 45 1.06 -5.74 -23.48
C LYS A 45 0.81 -6.71 -22.32
N GLU A 46 1.86 -7.33 -21.83
CA GLU A 46 1.87 -8.26 -20.68
C GLU A 46 1.45 -7.57 -19.36
N ASN A 47 1.53 -6.23 -19.28
CA ASN A 47 1.03 -5.47 -18.12
C ASN A 47 -0.47 -5.70 -17.88
N TRP A 48 -1.23 -6.03 -18.91
CA TRP A 48 -2.67 -6.27 -18.86
C TRP A 48 -3.05 -7.73 -19.09
N ASP A 49 -2.10 -8.63 -19.07
CA ASP A 49 -2.33 -10.06 -19.11
C ASP A 49 -2.36 -10.65 -17.69
N ALA A 50 -3.54 -11.09 -17.23
CA ALA A 50 -3.70 -11.61 -15.87
C ALA A 50 -2.85 -12.86 -15.60
N ARG A 51 -2.59 -13.71 -16.62
CA ARG A 51 -1.70 -14.87 -16.49
C ARG A 51 -0.24 -14.45 -16.28
N GLU A 52 0.22 -13.45 -17.04
CA GLU A 52 1.59 -12.93 -16.88
C GLU A 52 1.76 -12.27 -15.51
N VAL A 53 0.78 -11.46 -15.07
CA VAL A 53 0.86 -10.70 -13.82
C VAL A 53 0.73 -11.59 -12.59
N PHE A 54 -0.30 -12.46 -12.50
CA PHE A 54 -0.63 -13.17 -11.27
C PHE A 54 -0.19 -14.65 -11.27
N VAL A 55 -0.17 -15.32 -12.42
CA VAL A 55 0.21 -16.73 -12.46
C VAL A 55 1.70 -16.91 -12.68
N LYS A 56 2.27 -16.20 -13.66
CA LYS A 56 3.72 -16.22 -13.94
C LYS A 56 4.52 -15.23 -13.08
N GLU A 57 3.82 -14.32 -12.39
CA GLU A 57 4.43 -13.31 -11.49
C GLU A 57 5.56 -12.52 -12.18
N ARG A 58 5.36 -12.17 -13.46
CA ARG A 58 6.37 -11.56 -14.34
C ARG A 58 7.03 -10.33 -13.76
N TYR A 59 6.28 -9.54 -12.98
CA TYR A 59 6.76 -8.27 -12.41
C TYR A 59 7.18 -8.38 -10.95
N HIS A 60 7.11 -9.57 -10.35
CA HIS A 60 7.57 -9.78 -8.99
C HIS A 60 9.09 -9.79 -8.92
N ASN A 61 9.64 -9.25 -7.83
CA ASN A 61 11.06 -9.32 -7.57
C ASN A 61 11.50 -10.76 -7.27
N THR A 62 12.80 -11.03 -7.37
CA THR A 62 13.39 -12.36 -7.12
C THR A 62 14.04 -12.48 -5.74
N GLU A 63 13.96 -11.44 -4.90
CA GLU A 63 14.55 -11.45 -3.56
C GLU A 63 13.79 -12.42 -2.65
N MET A 64 14.53 -13.14 -1.83
CA MET A 64 13.96 -14.03 -0.82
C MET A 64 14.12 -13.42 0.56
N TRP A 65 13.02 -13.36 1.30
CA TRP A 65 13.00 -13.05 2.72
C TRP A 65 12.74 -14.33 3.51
N TYR A 66 12.91 -14.27 4.82
CA TYR A 66 12.72 -15.42 5.69
C TYR A 66 11.67 -15.10 6.75
N ASP A 67 10.81 -16.07 7.06
CA ASP A 67 9.88 -15.96 8.18
C ASP A 67 10.56 -16.31 9.52
N LYS A 68 9.82 -16.18 10.63
CA LYS A 68 10.33 -16.49 11.98
C LYS A 68 10.75 -17.95 12.19
N GLN A 69 10.37 -18.86 11.29
CA GLN A 69 10.78 -20.26 11.27
C GLN A 69 11.99 -20.49 10.36
N GLY A 70 12.55 -19.45 9.73
CA GLY A 70 13.64 -19.54 8.78
C GLY A 70 13.24 -20.06 7.39
N ARG A 71 11.94 -20.13 7.08
CA ARG A 71 11.45 -20.54 5.77
C ARG A 71 11.52 -19.36 4.82
N ALA A 72 12.11 -19.60 3.65
CA ALA A 72 12.20 -18.60 2.61
C ALA A 72 10.84 -18.35 1.95
N PHE A 73 10.55 -17.08 1.65
CA PHE A 73 9.41 -16.67 0.85
C PHE A 73 9.76 -15.45 -0.01
N ARG A 74 9.06 -15.29 -1.13
CA ARG A 74 9.21 -14.12 -1.99
C ARG A 74 8.21 -13.05 -1.55
N PRO A 75 8.67 -11.82 -1.19
CA PRO A 75 7.79 -10.78 -0.70
C PRO A 75 6.98 -10.12 -1.82
N GLY A 76 5.78 -9.63 -1.51
CA GLY A 76 4.94 -8.81 -2.40
C GLY A 76 5.43 -7.36 -2.56
N THR A 77 6.71 -7.12 -2.33
CA THR A 77 7.34 -5.81 -2.52
C THR A 77 8.04 -5.77 -3.87
N ASN A 78 7.65 -4.84 -4.72
CA ASN A 78 8.22 -4.70 -6.06
C ASN A 78 9.21 -3.54 -6.11
N TYR A 79 10.35 -3.78 -6.77
CA TYR A 79 11.43 -2.81 -6.90
C TYR A 79 11.38 -2.16 -8.29
N TYR A 80 10.61 -1.08 -8.38
CA TYR A 80 10.50 -0.26 -9.57
C TYR A 80 10.51 1.20 -9.19
N ILE A 81 10.88 2.08 -10.15
CA ILE A 81 10.65 3.50 -10.01
C ILE A 81 9.14 3.73 -9.84
N GLY A 82 8.77 4.32 -8.70
CA GLY A 82 7.38 4.41 -8.23
C GLY A 82 7.01 3.38 -7.15
N GLY A 83 7.88 2.38 -6.88
CA GLY A 83 7.65 1.36 -5.85
C GLY A 83 6.34 0.59 -6.05
N ASN A 84 5.71 0.17 -4.94
CA ASN A 84 4.45 -0.57 -4.97
C ASN A 84 3.26 0.23 -5.51
N THR A 85 3.37 1.57 -5.66
CA THR A 85 2.30 2.36 -6.31
C THR A 85 2.10 2.00 -7.78
N LYS A 86 3.05 1.30 -8.41
CA LYS A 86 2.90 0.79 -9.78
C LYS A 86 1.76 -0.21 -9.94
N VAL A 87 1.44 -0.96 -8.87
CA VAL A 87 0.44 -2.04 -8.87
C VAL A 87 -0.68 -1.86 -7.84
N TYR A 88 -0.72 -0.75 -7.09
CA TYR A 88 -1.72 -0.52 -6.06
C TYR A 88 -3.12 -0.23 -6.63
N GLY A 89 -4.15 -0.31 -5.78
CA GLY A 89 -5.54 -0.01 -6.14
C GLY A 89 -5.88 1.48 -6.22
N ALA A 90 -4.92 2.36 -5.99
CA ALA A 90 -5.05 3.82 -6.07
C ALA A 90 -6.20 4.43 -5.24
N ILE A 91 -6.64 3.76 -4.18
CA ILE A 91 -7.62 4.31 -3.24
C ILE A 91 -6.88 5.12 -2.18
N LEU A 92 -7.18 6.41 -2.11
CA LEU A 92 -6.42 7.38 -1.33
C LEU A 92 -7.31 8.06 -0.28
N PHE A 93 -7.58 7.32 0.80
CA PHE A 93 -8.28 7.86 1.96
C PHE A 93 -7.40 8.81 2.78
N ARG A 94 -8.04 9.78 3.43
CA ARG A 94 -7.48 10.44 4.62
C ARG A 94 -7.70 9.54 5.83
N LEU A 95 -6.75 9.48 6.74
CA LEU A 95 -7.00 8.95 8.08
C LEU A 95 -8.05 9.83 8.78
N ARG A 96 -8.87 9.25 9.65
CA ARG A 96 -9.90 9.95 10.40
C ARG A 96 -9.26 10.71 11.56
N GLU A 97 -9.91 11.76 12.08
CA GLU A 97 -9.37 12.50 13.22
C GLU A 97 -9.05 11.58 14.40
N ARG A 98 -9.97 10.65 14.69
CA ARG A 98 -9.84 9.69 15.78
C ARG A 98 -8.71 8.67 15.56
N ASP A 99 -8.28 8.40 14.32
CA ASP A 99 -7.14 7.50 14.04
C ASP A 99 -5.80 8.09 14.56
N PHE A 100 -5.74 9.39 14.85
CA PHE A 100 -4.56 10.03 15.46
C PHE A 100 -4.56 9.98 16.99
N GLU A 101 -5.66 9.56 17.59
CA GLU A 101 -5.80 9.40 19.04
C GLU A 101 -5.47 7.97 19.47
N GLU A 102 -5.46 7.71 20.77
CA GLU A 102 -5.44 6.35 21.26
C GLU A 102 -6.78 5.67 20.98
N VAL A 103 -6.75 4.55 20.25
CA VAL A 103 -7.95 3.80 19.90
C VAL A 103 -7.90 2.42 20.54
N ARG A 104 -8.91 2.12 21.33
CA ARG A 104 -9.11 0.79 21.90
C ARG A 104 -9.75 -0.13 20.87
N HIS A 105 -9.10 -1.26 20.62
CA HIS A 105 -9.58 -2.38 19.83
C HIS A 105 -9.93 -3.58 20.71
N HIS A 106 -10.52 -4.62 20.14
CA HIS A 106 -10.83 -5.85 20.86
C HIS A 106 -9.56 -6.49 21.43
N ASP A 107 -8.52 -6.62 20.62
CA ASP A 107 -7.30 -7.35 20.99
C ASP A 107 -6.17 -6.43 21.50
N GLY A 108 -6.42 -5.12 21.69
CA GLY A 108 -5.38 -4.22 22.20
C GLY A 108 -5.65 -2.74 21.90
N ILE A 109 -4.58 -1.98 21.78
CA ILE A 109 -4.63 -0.52 21.64
C ILE A 109 -3.77 -0.09 20.44
N SER A 110 -4.35 0.74 19.57
CA SER A 110 -3.61 1.56 18.62
C SER A 110 -3.17 2.84 19.34
N PRO A 111 -1.87 3.08 19.49
CA PRO A 111 -1.39 4.22 20.27
C PRO A 111 -1.63 5.55 19.56
N ALA A 112 -1.82 6.62 20.34
CA ALA A 112 -1.92 7.97 19.80
C ALA A 112 -0.67 8.36 19.01
N TRP A 113 -0.88 9.13 17.93
CA TRP A 113 0.19 9.73 17.15
C TRP A 113 0.75 10.97 17.87
N PRO A 114 2.01 11.38 17.63
CA PRO A 114 2.58 12.58 18.21
C PRO A 114 2.02 13.89 17.61
N LEU A 115 1.33 13.79 16.47
CA LEU A 115 0.70 14.85 15.70
C LEU A 115 -0.79 14.54 15.51
N SER A 116 -1.60 15.57 15.29
CA SER A 116 -3.05 15.45 15.10
C SER A 116 -3.44 15.44 13.63
N TYR A 117 -4.69 15.11 13.33
CA TYR A 117 -5.23 15.25 11.97
C TYR A 117 -5.04 16.67 11.40
N LYS A 118 -5.20 17.71 12.24
CA LYS A 118 -5.05 19.11 11.81
C LYS A 118 -3.66 19.43 11.28
N ASP A 119 -2.63 18.78 11.82
CA ASP A 119 -1.25 18.92 11.33
C ASP A 119 -1.08 18.31 9.95
N PHE A 120 -1.82 17.25 9.63
CA PHE A 120 -1.77 16.54 8.35
C PHE A 120 -2.77 17.05 7.30
N ALA A 121 -3.86 17.68 7.70
CA ALA A 121 -4.95 18.08 6.79
C ALA A 121 -4.47 18.88 5.56
N PRO A 122 -3.57 19.88 5.68
CA PRO A 122 -3.05 20.62 4.52
C PRO A 122 -2.27 19.73 3.54
N TYR A 123 -1.56 18.72 4.06
CA TYR A 123 -0.78 17.79 3.25
C TYR A 123 -1.66 16.77 2.57
N TYR A 124 -2.76 16.33 3.18
CA TYR A 124 -3.78 15.51 2.51
C TYR A 124 -4.37 16.25 1.31
N THR A 125 -4.77 17.50 1.46
CA THR A 125 -5.26 18.33 0.33
C THR A 125 -4.24 18.40 -0.80
N ARG A 126 -2.96 18.67 -0.47
CA ARG A 126 -1.89 18.71 -1.48
C ARG A 126 -1.68 17.36 -2.16
N ALA A 127 -1.74 16.26 -1.41
CA ALA A 127 -1.60 14.91 -1.94
C ALA A 127 -2.77 14.54 -2.88
N GLU A 128 -4.00 14.88 -2.51
CA GLU A 128 -5.18 14.67 -3.36
C GLU A 128 -5.04 15.39 -4.71
N HIS A 129 -4.59 16.64 -4.70
CA HIS A 129 -4.32 17.38 -5.93
C HIS A 129 -3.18 16.73 -6.73
N LEU A 130 -2.05 16.41 -6.08
CA LEU A 130 -0.90 15.81 -6.73
C LEU A 130 -1.23 14.47 -7.40
N TYR A 131 -2.04 13.64 -6.75
CA TYR A 131 -2.42 12.31 -7.24
C TYR A 131 -3.77 12.29 -7.98
N SER A 132 -4.28 13.46 -8.40
CA SER A 132 -5.52 13.59 -9.21
C SER A 132 -6.67 12.77 -8.64
N VAL A 133 -6.97 12.94 -7.36
CA VAL A 133 -7.96 12.11 -6.67
C VAL A 133 -9.37 12.51 -7.08
N HIS A 134 -10.13 11.53 -7.54
CA HIS A 134 -11.55 11.62 -7.79
C HIS A 134 -12.32 11.23 -6.54
N GLY A 135 -13.32 12.01 -6.13
CA GLY A 135 -14.11 11.67 -4.94
C GLY A 135 -15.28 12.63 -4.71
N GLN A 136 -16.04 12.37 -3.67
CA GLN A 136 -17.13 13.21 -3.21
C GLN A 136 -17.05 13.38 -1.70
N ARG A 137 -16.98 14.62 -1.22
CA ARG A 137 -16.96 14.95 0.21
C ARG A 137 -18.30 14.74 0.89
N GLY A 138 -18.25 14.34 2.17
CA GLY A 138 -19.40 14.30 3.06
C GLY A 138 -20.34 13.12 2.84
N VAL A 139 -19.98 12.15 2.02
CA VAL A 139 -20.79 10.94 1.78
C VAL A 139 -20.25 9.70 2.50
N ASP A 140 -18.95 9.61 2.74
CA ASP A 140 -18.37 8.62 3.66
C ASP A 140 -18.71 9.02 5.11
N PRO A 141 -19.46 8.18 5.87
CA PRO A 141 -19.88 8.52 7.23
C PRO A 141 -18.74 8.72 8.22
N THR A 142 -17.53 8.31 7.86
CA THR A 142 -16.34 8.40 8.71
C THR A 142 -15.32 9.42 8.21
N GLU A 143 -15.60 10.09 7.09
CA GLU A 143 -14.65 11.03 6.49
C GLU A 143 -14.33 12.19 7.44
N PRO A 144 -13.07 12.54 7.65
CA PRO A 144 -12.70 13.66 8.49
C PRO A 144 -13.08 14.99 7.82
N PRO A 145 -13.32 16.06 8.60
CA PRO A 145 -13.64 17.37 8.05
C PRO A 145 -12.57 17.87 7.07
N SER A 146 -13.01 18.42 5.94
CA SER A 146 -12.14 19.08 4.97
C SER A 146 -12.84 20.33 4.45
N GLY A 147 -12.12 21.45 4.40
CA GLY A 147 -12.60 22.69 3.78
C GLY A 147 -12.59 22.66 2.25
N ASP A 148 -11.79 21.76 1.66
CA ASP A 148 -11.58 21.71 0.22
C ASP A 148 -12.31 20.51 -0.41
N PRO A 149 -12.92 20.67 -1.60
CA PRO A 149 -13.45 19.55 -2.37
C PRO A 149 -12.31 18.65 -2.85
N TYR A 150 -12.64 17.45 -3.33
CA TYR A 150 -11.71 16.68 -4.15
C TYR A 150 -11.39 17.42 -5.45
N PRO A 151 -10.17 17.30 -6.01
CA PRO A 151 -9.80 17.98 -7.25
C PRO A 151 -10.64 17.55 -8.46
N HIS A 152 -11.18 16.34 -8.43
CA HIS A 152 -12.04 15.81 -9.48
C HIS A 152 -13.33 15.19 -8.90
N PRO A 153 -14.45 15.22 -9.66
CA PRO A 153 -15.67 14.54 -9.28
C PRO A 153 -15.45 13.04 -9.06
N ALA A 154 -16.29 12.43 -8.23
CA ALA A 154 -16.28 10.98 -8.04
C ALA A 154 -16.41 10.23 -9.38
N VAL A 155 -15.71 9.11 -9.51
CA VAL A 155 -15.81 8.23 -10.67
C VAL A 155 -17.21 7.62 -10.71
N SER A 156 -17.89 7.71 -11.86
CA SER A 156 -19.23 7.14 -12.03
C SER A 156 -19.20 5.61 -11.90
N HIS A 157 -20.22 5.06 -11.24
CA HIS A 157 -20.38 3.61 -11.18
C HIS A 157 -20.79 3.04 -12.54
N GLU A 158 -20.30 1.87 -12.88
CA GLU A 158 -20.82 1.10 -14.01
C GLU A 158 -22.14 0.42 -13.63
N PRO A 159 -22.96 -0.04 -14.59
CA PRO A 159 -24.35 -0.42 -14.33
C PRO A 159 -24.55 -1.44 -13.20
N ARG A 160 -23.74 -2.51 -13.18
CA ARG A 160 -23.85 -3.52 -12.12
C ARG A 160 -23.38 -3.01 -10.77
N THR A 161 -22.30 -2.25 -10.76
CA THR A 161 -21.78 -1.60 -9.56
C THR A 161 -22.77 -0.57 -9.01
N GLN A 162 -23.48 0.17 -9.87
CA GLN A 162 -24.55 1.07 -9.46
C GLN A 162 -25.72 0.31 -8.83
N GLU A 163 -26.16 -0.81 -9.44
CA GLU A 163 -27.21 -1.66 -8.84
C GLU A 163 -26.83 -2.14 -7.43
N ILE A 164 -25.55 -2.49 -7.23
CA ILE A 164 -25.02 -2.91 -5.92
C ILE A 164 -25.09 -1.74 -4.93
N ALA A 165 -24.62 -0.55 -5.32
CA ALA A 165 -24.68 0.65 -4.46
C ALA A 165 -26.12 0.99 -4.09
N ASP A 166 -27.05 0.96 -5.04
CA ASP A 166 -28.48 1.19 -4.80
C ASP A 166 -29.08 0.11 -3.89
N GLY A 167 -28.68 -1.15 -4.06
CA GLY A 167 -29.08 -2.26 -3.21
C GLY A 167 -28.62 -2.08 -1.76
N LEU A 168 -27.37 -1.66 -1.56
CA LEU A 168 -26.81 -1.33 -0.25
C LEU A 168 -27.56 -0.18 0.41
N ALA A 169 -27.85 0.89 -0.33
CA ALA A 169 -28.60 2.03 0.18
C ALA A 169 -30.03 1.63 0.60
N ARG A 170 -30.72 0.82 -0.22
CA ARG A 170 -32.07 0.29 0.12
C ARG A 170 -32.03 -0.62 1.36
N ALA A 171 -30.94 -1.33 1.58
CA ALA A 171 -30.72 -2.17 2.77
C ALA A 171 -30.34 -1.37 4.03
N GLY A 172 -30.24 -0.03 3.92
CA GLY A 172 -29.97 0.88 5.03
C GLY A 172 -28.49 1.18 5.28
N PHE A 173 -27.59 0.76 4.39
CA PHE A 173 -26.16 1.11 4.43
C PHE A 173 -25.88 2.43 3.72
N ARG A 174 -24.71 2.99 3.94
CA ARG A 174 -24.26 4.26 3.37
C ARG A 174 -23.10 4.03 2.40
N PRO A 175 -23.36 3.42 1.21
CA PRO A 175 -22.34 3.27 0.19
C PRO A 175 -21.86 4.63 -0.29
N PHE A 176 -20.58 4.76 -0.53
CA PHE A 176 -19.98 6.00 -1.02
C PHE A 176 -18.98 5.73 -2.15
N PRO A 177 -18.77 6.71 -3.07
CA PRO A 177 -17.75 6.59 -4.10
C PRO A 177 -16.36 6.64 -3.49
N LEU A 178 -15.53 5.65 -3.82
CA LEU A 178 -14.16 5.55 -3.36
C LEU A 178 -13.30 6.73 -3.87
N PRO A 179 -12.39 7.28 -3.04
CA PRO A 179 -11.45 8.29 -3.49
C PRO A 179 -10.34 7.66 -4.34
N VAL A 180 -10.44 7.76 -5.66
CA VAL A 180 -9.55 7.08 -6.63
C VAL A 180 -8.56 8.05 -7.25
N GLY A 181 -7.27 7.74 -7.17
CA GLY A 181 -6.19 8.49 -7.82
C GLY A 181 -5.96 8.02 -9.26
N ILE A 182 -6.59 8.67 -10.23
CA ILE A 182 -6.47 8.37 -11.68
C ILE A 182 -6.60 9.62 -12.54
N ARG A 183 -6.02 9.57 -13.73
CA ARG A 183 -6.10 10.64 -14.74
C ARG A 183 -7.28 10.37 -15.68
N LEU A 184 -8.48 10.51 -15.14
CA LEU A 184 -9.76 10.26 -15.83
C LEU A 184 -10.44 11.58 -16.16
N ASN A 185 -10.99 11.67 -17.37
CA ASN A 185 -11.90 12.75 -17.76
C ASN A 185 -13.18 12.12 -18.35
N GLU A 186 -14.23 12.00 -17.52
CA GLU A 186 -15.51 11.44 -17.95
C GLU A 186 -16.35 12.42 -18.78
N GLN A 187 -16.09 13.72 -18.67
CA GLN A 187 -16.79 14.74 -19.44
C GLN A 187 -16.31 14.78 -20.90
N GLU A 188 -15.01 14.55 -21.10
CA GLU A 188 -14.36 14.52 -22.41
C GLU A 188 -13.53 13.24 -22.56
N PRO A 189 -14.18 12.08 -22.77
CA PRO A 189 -13.50 10.78 -22.78
C PRO A 189 -12.37 10.66 -23.81
N HIS A 190 -12.43 11.43 -24.90
CA HIS A 190 -11.38 11.46 -25.92
C HIS A 190 -10.08 12.15 -25.47
N LEU A 191 -10.14 12.95 -24.39
CA LEU A 191 -8.98 13.58 -23.76
C LEU A 191 -8.52 12.83 -22.50
N SER A 192 -9.23 11.78 -22.12
CA SER A 192 -8.91 10.99 -20.91
C SER A 192 -7.75 10.05 -21.14
N GLU A 193 -6.75 10.06 -20.26
CA GLU A 193 -5.70 9.06 -20.25
C GLU A 193 -6.20 7.71 -19.71
N CYS A 194 -7.09 7.72 -18.72
CA CYS A 194 -7.71 6.51 -18.19
C CYS A 194 -8.84 6.05 -19.10
N ILE A 195 -8.80 4.78 -19.50
CA ILE A 195 -9.81 4.17 -20.37
C ILE A 195 -10.76 3.24 -19.62
N ARG A 196 -10.75 3.27 -18.26
CA ARG A 196 -11.60 2.44 -17.40
C ARG A 196 -11.49 0.94 -17.76
N CYS A 197 -10.25 0.41 -17.76
CA CYS A 197 -9.97 -0.98 -18.07
C CYS A 197 -10.37 -1.92 -16.93
N ASN A 198 -10.47 -3.22 -17.23
CA ASN A 198 -10.71 -4.29 -16.25
C ASN A 198 -9.43 -4.84 -15.59
N THR A 199 -8.29 -4.18 -15.81
CA THR A 199 -6.96 -4.57 -15.31
C THR A 199 -6.38 -3.45 -14.44
N PHE A 200 -7.07 -3.14 -13.34
CA PHE A 200 -6.74 -1.96 -12.52
C PHE A 200 -5.96 -2.33 -11.25
N ASP A 201 -6.59 -3.04 -10.30
CA ASP A 201 -5.97 -3.38 -9.02
C ASP A 201 -5.00 -4.57 -9.20
N GLY A 202 -3.80 -4.45 -8.66
CA GLY A 202 -2.74 -5.44 -8.83
C GLY A 202 -2.01 -5.40 -10.19
N PHE A 203 -2.53 -4.72 -11.19
CA PHE A 203 -1.91 -4.61 -12.51
C PHE A 203 -1.07 -3.35 -12.68
N PRO A 204 0.07 -3.41 -13.40
CA PRO A 204 0.71 -2.20 -13.94
C PRO A 204 -0.20 -1.48 -14.94
N CYS A 205 -0.22 -0.15 -14.90
CA CYS A 205 -1.04 0.63 -15.83
C CYS A 205 -0.34 0.83 -17.18
N LEU A 206 -0.82 0.17 -18.23
CA LEU A 206 -0.23 0.25 -19.56
C LEU A 206 -0.30 1.66 -20.18
N VAL A 207 -1.33 2.44 -19.84
CA VAL A 207 -1.55 3.80 -20.38
C VAL A 207 -1.04 4.92 -19.45
N ASN A 208 -0.38 4.56 -18.31
CA ASN A 208 0.12 5.52 -17.33
C ASN A 208 -0.96 6.47 -16.76
N ALA A 209 -2.20 6.02 -16.69
CA ALA A 209 -3.32 6.81 -16.16
C ALA A 209 -3.56 6.58 -14.66
N LYS A 210 -3.06 5.48 -14.08
CA LYS A 210 -3.05 5.31 -12.64
C LYS A 210 -2.10 6.36 -12.03
N ALA A 211 -2.57 7.08 -11.01
CA ALA A 211 -1.78 8.12 -10.36
C ALA A 211 -0.73 7.50 -9.42
N ASP A 212 0.25 6.83 -9.97
CA ASP A 212 1.37 6.26 -9.25
C ASP A 212 2.53 7.27 -9.07
N ALA A 213 3.42 7.01 -8.11
CA ALA A 213 4.52 7.93 -7.80
C ALA A 213 5.52 8.11 -8.96
N ALA A 214 5.67 7.13 -9.87
CA ALA A 214 6.49 7.33 -11.06
C ALA A 214 5.88 8.38 -12.00
N VAL A 215 4.58 8.27 -12.26
CA VAL A 215 3.87 9.14 -13.19
C VAL A 215 3.66 10.53 -12.60
N MET A 216 3.16 10.61 -11.36
CA MET A 216 2.75 11.87 -10.75
C MET A 216 3.90 12.66 -10.12
N CYS A 217 4.97 11.98 -9.73
CA CYS A 217 6.06 12.59 -8.98
C CYS A 217 7.40 12.51 -9.70
N MET A 218 7.87 11.30 -10.02
CA MET A 218 9.22 11.12 -10.56
C MET A 218 9.40 11.71 -11.95
N LEU A 219 8.47 11.45 -12.87
CA LEU A 219 8.57 12.02 -14.23
C LEU A 219 8.56 13.56 -14.23
N PRO A 220 7.69 14.26 -13.47
CA PRO A 220 7.80 15.71 -13.32
C PRO A 220 9.10 16.17 -12.65
N ALA A 221 9.53 15.54 -11.56
CA ALA A 221 10.75 15.91 -10.86
C ALA A 221 11.99 15.83 -11.75
N LEU A 222 12.08 14.81 -12.58
CA LEU A 222 13.20 14.59 -13.51
C LEU A 222 13.29 15.61 -14.66
N ARG A 223 12.28 16.46 -14.86
CA ARG A 223 12.37 17.58 -15.80
C ARG A 223 13.23 18.74 -15.28
N HIS A 224 13.53 18.73 -13.99
CA HIS A 224 14.41 19.72 -13.36
C HIS A 224 15.86 19.25 -13.43
N GLY A 225 16.76 20.10 -13.98
CA GLY A 225 18.17 19.76 -14.18
C GLY A 225 19.00 19.54 -12.91
N ASN A 226 18.45 19.87 -11.74
CA ASN A 226 19.06 19.67 -10.41
C ASN A 226 18.69 18.31 -9.78
N VAL A 227 17.86 17.50 -10.42
CA VAL A 227 17.42 16.18 -9.94
C VAL A 227 18.13 15.07 -10.73
N THR A 228 18.86 14.22 -10.03
CA THR A 228 19.58 13.08 -10.59
C THR A 228 18.98 11.79 -10.06
N LEU A 229 18.49 10.92 -10.95
CA LEU A 229 18.02 9.57 -10.62
C LEU A 229 19.07 8.55 -11.04
N ILE A 230 19.47 7.69 -10.11
CA ILE A 230 20.26 6.50 -10.37
C ILE A 230 19.42 5.27 -10.05
N ALA A 231 19.01 4.56 -11.09
CA ALA A 231 18.27 3.32 -11.01
C ALA A 231 19.20 2.11 -10.85
N GLN A 232 18.62 0.96 -10.44
CA GLN A 232 19.36 -0.28 -10.14
C GLN A 232 20.46 -0.06 -9.09
N ALA A 233 20.26 0.91 -8.20
CA ALA A 233 21.17 1.36 -7.17
C ALA A 233 20.72 0.87 -5.79
N PHE A 234 21.21 -0.26 -5.36
CA PHE A 234 20.88 -0.81 -4.06
C PHE A 234 21.76 -0.19 -2.97
N VAL A 235 21.17 0.64 -2.12
CA VAL A 235 21.85 1.20 -0.95
C VAL A 235 22.01 0.11 0.10
N ARG A 236 23.25 -0.30 0.31
CA ARG A 236 23.61 -1.38 1.24
C ARG A 236 23.74 -0.90 2.68
N ARG A 237 24.34 0.26 2.86
CA ARG A 237 24.71 0.77 4.18
C ARG A 237 24.88 2.30 4.15
N LEU A 238 24.60 2.92 5.29
CA LEU A 238 24.94 4.30 5.59
C LEU A 238 26.11 4.31 6.59
N GLU A 239 27.09 5.18 6.36
CA GLU A 239 28.23 5.34 7.24
C GLU A 239 28.19 6.72 7.88
N THR A 240 28.51 6.80 9.16
CA THR A 240 28.55 8.03 9.91
C THR A 240 29.97 8.54 10.11
N ASP A 241 30.10 9.80 10.49
CA ASP A 241 31.34 10.37 11.01
C ASP A 241 31.79 9.69 12.32
N ALA A 242 32.97 10.04 12.81
CA ALA A 242 33.51 9.50 14.06
C ALA A 242 32.65 9.80 15.30
N SER A 243 31.84 10.85 15.28
CA SER A 243 30.89 11.17 16.35
C SER A 243 29.65 10.25 16.34
N GLY A 244 29.32 9.66 15.20
CA GLY A 244 28.11 8.86 14.98
C GLY A 244 26.85 9.68 14.73
N THR A 245 26.95 10.99 14.61
CA THR A 245 25.78 11.90 14.56
C THR A 245 25.43 12.39 13.15
N ARG A 246 26.31 12.19 12.17
CA ARG A 246 26.10 12.63 10.78
C ARG A 246 26.42 11.50 9.82
N VAL A 247 25.51 11.23 8.89
CA VAL A 247 25.77 10.34 7.76
C VAL A 247 26.71 11.03 6.78
N THR A 248 27.84 10.39 6.51
CA THR A 248 28.89 10.92 5.61
C THR A 248 28.95 10.20 4.29
N THR A 249 28.61 8.90 4.28
CA THR A 249 28.74 8.06 3.07
C THR A 249 27.53 7.16 2.88
N ILE A 250 27.02 7.14 1.66
CA ILE A 250 25.99 6.23 1.20
C ILE A 250 26.66 5.18 0.33
N HIS A 251 26.70 3.94 0.81
CA HIS A 251 27.29 2.80 0.08
C HIS A 251 26.27 2.14 -0.80
N VAL A 252 26.53 2.11 -2.09
CA VAL A 252 25.63 1.62 -3.14
C VAL A 252 26.27 0.45 -3.87
N GLU A 253 25.47 -0.55 -4.18
CA GLU A 253 25.81 -1.60 -5.14
C GLU A 253 24.96 -1.42 -6.39
N ARG A 254 25.62 -1.33 -7.54
CA ARG A 254 24.96 -1.19 -8.83
C ARG A 254 25.67 -2.00 -9.90
N ASN A 255 24.97 -2.91 -10.55
CA ASN A 255 25.53 -3.79 -11.60
C ASN A 255 26.82 -4.51 -11.16
N GLY A 256 26.88 -4.97 -9.91
CA GLY A 256 28.05 -5.63 -9.33
C GLY A 256 29.20 -4.69 -8.92
N ALA A 257 29.12 -3.40 -9.22
CA ALA A 257 30.10 -2.40 -8.79
C ALA A 257 29.68 -1.74 -7.46
N ARG A 258 30.67 -1.31 -6.67
CA ARG A 258 30.47 -0.52 -5.45
C ARG A 258 30.70 0.94 -5.76
N GLU A 259 29.70 1.76 -5.42
CA GLU A 259 29.72 3.20 -5.57
C GLU A 259 29.51 3.87 -4.20
N GLN A 260 29.95 5.11 -4.07
CA GLN A 260 29.81 5.90 -2.85
C GLN A 260 29.30 7.29 -3.20
N TYR A 261 28.31 7.78 -2.44
CA TYR A 261 27.75 9.10 -2.56
C TYR A 261 27.72 9.79 -1.20
N SER A 262 27.58 11.11 -1.20
CA SER A 262 27.39 11.89 0.02
C SER A 262 26.33 12.96 -0.19
N ALA A 263 25.68 13.36 0.91
CA ALA A 263 24.72 14.45 0.91
C ALA A 263 24.68 15.13 2.28
N ASP A 264 24.18 16.38 2.29
CA ASP A 264 23.95 17.10 3.55
C ASP A 264 22.77 16.49 4.32
N ILE A 265 21.73 16.05 3.60
CA ILE A 265 20.55 15.35 4.14
C ILE A 265 20.40 14.02 3.41
N VAL A 266 20.25 12.94 4.17
CA VAL A 266 19.98 11.60 3.65
C VAL A 266 18.61 11.14 4.13
N VAL A 267 17.72 10.83 3.19
CA VAL A 267 16.33 10.42 3.46
C VAL A 267 16.15 8.95 3.11
N SER A 268 15.77 8.13 4.10
CA SER A 268 15.39 6.74 3.87
C SER A 268 13.89 6.64 3.59
N SER A 269 13.53 6.39 2.34
CA SER A 269 12.15 6.24 1.85
C SER A 269 11.92 4.87 1.18
N CYS A 270 12.52 3.83 1.77
CA CYS A 270 12.55 2.48 1.18
C CYS A 270 11.31 1.62 1.51
N GLY A 271 10.27 2.21 2.11
CA GLY A 271 9.16 1.48 2.73
C GLY A 271 9.56 0.88 4.09
N ALA A 272 8.58 0.46 4.89
CA ALA A 272 8.79 0.08 6.28
C ALA A 272 9.90 -0.98 6.46
N ILE A 273 9.82 -2.08 5.74
CA ILE A 273 10.74 -3.21 5.93
C ILE A 273 12.15 -2.87 5.46
N ASN A 274 12.29 -2.32 4.26
CA ASN A 274 13.62 -2.01 3.71
C ASN A 274 14.29 -0.83 4.40
N SER A 275 13.53 0.15 4.93
CA SER A 275 14.11 1.24 5.74
C SER A 275 14.69 0.70 7.05
N ALA A 276 13.94 -0.16 7.75
CA ALA A 276 14.46 -0.83 8.95
C ALA A 276 15.68 -1.69 8.63
N ALA A 277 15.64 -2.48 7.56
CA ALA A 277 16.76 -3.31 7.14
C ALA A 277 18.02 -2.48 6.78
N LEU A 278 17.83 -1.32 6.14
CA LEU A 278 18.95 -0.39 5.85
C LEU A 278 19.58 0.14 7.14
N LEU A 279 18.78 0.58 8.10
CA LEU A 279 19.26 1.07 9.39
C LEU A 279 19.99 -0.04 10.16
N LEU A 280 19.46 -1.26 10.20
CA LEU A 280 20.10 -2.42 10.84
C LEU A 280 21.43 -2.81 10.16
N ARG A 281 21.50 -2.80 8.81
CA ARG A 281 22.74 -3.04 8.05
C ARG A 281 23.80 -1.97 8.27
N SER A 282 23.39 -0.80 8.72
CA SER A 282 24.27 0.34 8.97
C SER A 282 24.89 0.32 10.39
N ALA A 283 24.96 -0.87 10.99
CA ALA A 283 25.63 -1.07 12.27
C ALA A 283 27.12 -0.68 12.19
N SER A 284 27.64 -0.12 13.28
CA SER A 284 29.04 0.31 13.45
C SER A 284 29.43 0.27 14.92
N ASP A 285 30.68 0.54 15.25
CA ASP A 285 31.12 0.61 16.66
C ASP A 285 30.33 1.63 17.47
N ARG A 286 29.88 2.72 16.84
CA ARG A 286 29.04 3.76 17.48
C ARG A 286 27.57 3.34 17.56
N HIS A 287 27.11 2.51 16.64
CA HIS A 287 25.74 2.03 16.52
C HIS A 287 25.70 0.49 16.41
N PRO A 288 26.08 -0.25 17.47
CA PRO A 288 26.29 -1.70 17.37
C PRO A 288 25.01 -2.47 17.05
N GLN A 289 23.84 -1.91 17.32
CA GLN A 289 22.52 -2.51 17.03
C GLN A 289 21.87 -1.94 15.76
N GLY A 290 22.60 -1.17 14.94
CA GLY A 290 22.08 -0.48 13.77
C GLY A 290 21.97 1.04 13.99
N LEU A 291 21.97 1.78 12.89
CA LEU A 291 21.84 3.23 12.88
C LEU A 291 20.46 3.64 13.41
N ALA A 292 20.40 4.74 14.19
CA ALA A 292 19.19 5.27 14.83
C ALA A 292 18.48 4.27 15.78
N ASN A 293 19.18 3.24 16.27
CA ASN A 293 18.59 2.17 17.09
C ASN A 293 18.99 2.23 18.58
N SER A 294 19.18 3.40 19.13
CA SER A 294 19.47 3.58 20.56
C SER A 294 18.32 3.13 21.47
N SER A 295 17.09 3.19 20.99
CA SER A 295 15.90 2.69 21.69
C SER A 295 15.71 1.17 21.57
N GLY A 296 16.43 0.49 20.65
CA GLY A 296 16.21 -0.92 20.31
C GLY A 296 14.90 -1.19 19.54
N LEU A 297 14.27 -0.14 18.98
CA LEU A 297 12.96 -0.21 18.34
C LEU A 297 13.00 -0.26 16.81
N VAL A 298 14.16 -0.05 16.17
CA VAL A 298 14.29 -0.21 14.72
C VAL A 298 13.90 -1.63 14.32
N GLY A 299 12.97 -1.75 13.40
CA GLY A 299 12.44 -3.00 12.91
C GLY A 299 11.29 -3.57 13.75
N ARG A 300 11.06 -3.13 14.98
CA ARG A 300 9.99 -3.64 15.85
C ARG A 300 8.63 -3.00 15.54
N ASN A 301 7.58 -3.63 16.05
CA ASN A 301 6.18 -3.22 15.86
C ASN A 301 5.78 -3.19 14.38
N TYR A 302 6.31 -4.13 13.60
CA TYR A 302 5.86 -4.31 12.24
C TYR A 302 4.37 -4.60 12.22
N MET A 303 3.64 -3.86 11.42
CA MET A 303 2.21 -4.00 11.19
C MET A 303 1.94 -4.01 9.70
N CYS A 304 0.85 -4.70 9.35
CA CYS A 304 0.22 -4.60 8.05
C CYS A 304 -1.27 -4.80 8.31
N HIS A 305 -2.14 -4.25 7.51
CA HIS A 305 -3.55 -4.48 7.72
C HIS A 305 -3.89 -5.98 7.62
N ASN A 306 -4.84 -6.45 8.44
CA ASN A 306 -5.53 -7.71 8.16
C ASN A 306 -6.39 -7.49 6.92
N ASN A 307 -6.03 -8.13 5.81
CA ASN A 307 -6.70 -7.95 4.54
C ASN A 307 -7.30 -9.26 4.04
N THR A 308 -8.49 -9.19 3.49
CA THR A 308 -9.14 -10.30 2.78
C THR A 308 -9.69 -9.83 1.45
N ALA A 309 -9.39 -10.56 0.39
CA ALA A 309 -10.15 -10.50 -0.84
C ALA A 309 -11.25 -11.57 -0.78
N ALA A 310 -12.50 -11.16 -0.91
CA ALA A 310 -13.66 -12.04 -0.90
C ALA A 310 -14.32 -12.02 -2.28
N LEU A 311 -14.48 -13.20 -2.89
CA LEU A 311 -15.17 -13.35 -4.15
C LEU A 311 -16.66 -13.64 -3.87
N TRP A 312 -17.52 -12.73 -4.33
CA TRP A 312 -18.96 -12.93 -4.33
C TRP A 312 -19.43 -13.33 -5.73
N ILE A 313 -19.98 -14.54 -5.88
CA ILE A 313 -20.61 -14.98 -7.12
C ILE A 313 -22.09 -14.59 -7.02
N SER A 314 -22.45 -13.50 -7.68
CA SER A 314 -23.79 -12.95 -7.71
C SER A 314 -24.73 -13.81 -8.57
N LYS A 315 -26.05 -13.72 -8.34
CA LYS A 315 -27.07 -14.33 -9.22
C LYS A 315 -27.10 -13.66 -10.59
N LYS A 316 -26.83 -12.36 -10.64
CA LYS A 316 -26.80 -11.59 -11.87
C LYS A 316 -25.40 -11.56 -12.46
N PRO A 317 -25.28 -11.61 -13.80
CA PRO A 317 -23.98 -11.41 -14.44
C PRO A 317 -23.42 -10.02 -14.15
N ASN A 318 -22.10 -9.91 -14.23
CA ASN A 318 -21.38 -8.68 -14.06
C ASN A 318 -20.56 -8.38 -15.33
N ASP A 319 -21.03 -7.46 -16.15
CA ASP A 319 -20.37 -7.03 -17.38
C ASP A 319 -19.50 -5.77 -17.19
N ASP A 320 -19.49 -5.22 -15.98
CA ASP A 320 -18.69 -4.06 -15.63
C ASP A 320 -17.20 -4.34 -15.82
N LYS A 321 -16.45 -3.30 -16.17
CA LYS A 321 -15.00 -3.33 -16.36
C LYS A 321 -14.26 -2.65 -15.22
N PHE A 322 -14.64 -1.42 -14.89
CA PHE A 322 -14.01 -0.63 -13.85
C PHE A 322 -14.93 -0.54 -12.62
N THR A 323 -14.78 -1.48 -11.71
CA THR A 323 -15.70 -1.66 -10.57
C THR A 323 -15.17 -1.09 -9.24
N ARG A 324 -13.91 -0.59 -9.21
CA ARG A 324 -13.26 -0.06 -7.99
C ARG A 324 -13.79 1.31 -7.58
N THR A 325 -15.10 1.43 -7.34
CA THR A 325 -15.77 2.73 -7.14
C THR A 325 -16.69 2.80 -5.91
N VAL A 326 -17.01 1.68 -5.23
CA VAL A 326 -17.94 1.65 -4.08
C VAL A 326 -17.23 1.21 -2.81
N GLY A 327 -17.38 1.99 -1.75
CA GLY A 327 -16.91 1.69 -0.39
C GLY A 327 -18.01 1.70 0.64
N ILE A 328 -17.81 1.02 1.76
CA ILE A 328 -18.68 0.94 2.94
C ILE A 328 -17.84 1.11 4.20
N ASN A 329 -18.22 2.07 5.03
CA ASN A 329 -17.58 2.36 6.32
C ASN A 329 -18.58 2.33 7.49
N ASP A 330 -19.76 1.75 7.30
CA ASP A 330 -20.79 1.67 8.36
C ASP A 330 -20.26 0.93 9.62
N PHE A 331 -19.31 0.01 9.44
CA PHE A 331 -18.73 -0.80 10.52
C PHE A 331 -17.34 -0.33 10.95
N TYR A 332 -16.87 0.81 10.43
CA TYR A 332 -15.49 1.28 10.68
C TYR A 332 -15.18 1.40 12.17
N TRP A 333 -16.11 1.95 12.95
CA TRP A 333 -15.96 2.15 14.40
C TRP A 333 -16.66 1.09 15.25
N GLY A 334 -17.20 0.03 14.64
CA GLY A 334 -18.00 -0.98 15.31
C GLY A 334 -19.50 -0.85 15.04
N ASP A 335 -20.29 -1.65 15.74
CA ASP A 335 -21.76 -1.62 15.75
C ASP A 335 -22.31 -2.07 17.11
N ASP A 336 -23.65 -2.11 17.27
CA ASP A 336 -24.31 -2.47 18.52
C ASP A 336 -23.97 -3.90 19.03
N ALA A 337 -23.53 -4.79 18.16
CA ALA A 337 -23.19 -6.16 18.50
C ALA A 337 -21.66 -6.38 18.71
N PHE A 338 -20.84 -5.42 18.26
CA PHE A 338 -19.39 -5.46 18.43
C PHE A 338 -18.85 -4.02 18.55
N ASP A 339 -18.71 -3.54 19.77
CA ASP A 339 -18.34 -2.16 20.12
C ASP A 339 -16.82 -1.90 20.01
N TYR A 340 -16.20 -2.34 18.91
CA TYR A 340 -14.79 -2.08 18.59
C TYR A 340 -14.65 -1.83 17.11
N PRO A 341 -13.65 -1.02 16.68
CA PRO A 341 -13.37 -0.78 15.27
C PRO A 341 -13.18 -2.10 14.50
N MET A 342 -13.90 -2.25 13.39
CA MET A 342 -13.78 -3.42 12.52
C MET A 342 -12.99 -3.07 11.24
N GLY A 343 -13.18 -1.86 10.70
CA GLY A 343 -12.47 -1.41 9.50
C GLY A 343 -13.39 -1.14 8.31
N HIS A 344 -12.83 -1.32 7.12
CA HIS A 344 -13.40 -0.92 5.84
C HIS A 344 -13.60 -2.12 4.92
N PHE A 345 -14.68 -2.10 4.11
CA PHE A 345 -14.74 -2.93 2.92
C PHE A 345 -15.25 -2.18 1.69
N SER A 346 -14.81 -2.62 0.52
CA SER A 346 -15.11 -1.99 -0.76
C SER A 346 -15.13 -3.00 -1.89
N VAL A 347 -15.80 -2.66 -2.98
CA VAL A 347 -15.65 -3.42 -4.22
C VAL A 347 -14.20 -3.34 -4.69
N LEU A 348 -13.55 -4.48 -4.87
CA LEU A 348 -12.17 -4.58 -5.32
C LEU A 348 -12.06 -4.53 -6.84
N GLY A 349 -12.87 -5.33 -7.50
CA GLY A 349 -12.77 -5.53 -8.92
C GLY A 349 -13.72 -6.64 -9.39
N LYS A 350 -13.32 -7.22 -10.50
CA LYS A 350 -13.92 -8.42 -11.07
C LYS A 350 -12.80 -9.39 -11.43
N SER A 351 -12.78 -10.53 -10.79
CA SER A 351 -11.80 -11.58 -11.09
C SER A 351 -11.89 -12.03 -12.54
N LEU A 352 -10.74 -12.09 -13.19
CA LEU A 352 -10.60 -12.65 -14.53
C LEU A 352 -10.40 -14.18 -14.44
N PRO A 353 -10.81 -14.98 -15.46
CA PRO A 353 -10.65 -16.43 -15.44
C PRO A 353 -9.22 -16.91 -15.11
N ALA A 354 -8.21 -16.21 -15.63
CA ALA A 354 -6.81 -16.54 -15.37
C ALA A 354 -6.36 -16.25 -13.92
N GLN A 355 -6.96 -15.28 -13.24
CA GLN A 355 -6.73 -15.06 -11.81
C GLN A 355 -7.32 -16.22 -11.00
N LEU A 356 -8.57 -16.59 -11.30
CA LEU A 356 -9.24 -17.73 -10.66
C LEU A 356 -8.50 -19.05 -10.89
N GLU A 357 -7.87 -19.24 -12.06
CA GLU A 357 -7.03 -20.41 -12.35
C GLU A 357 -5.83 -20.49 -11.40
N GLY A 358 -5.15 -19.36 -11.15
CA GLY A 358 -4.03 -19.29 -10.22
C GLY A 358 -4.42 -19.65 -8.78
N ASP A 359 -5.67 -19.36 -8.40
CA ASP A 359 -6.23 -19.61 -7.08
C ASP A 359 -7.07 -20.92 -7.01
N ALA A 360 -7.27 -21.62 -8.13
CA ALA A 360 -8.15 -22.78 -8.27
C ALA A 360 -7.97 -23.87 -7.19
N PRO A 361 -6.77 -24.19 -6.70
CA PRO A 361 -6.61 -25.16 -5.61
C PRO A 361 -7.32 -24.76 -4.31
N SER A 362 -7.55 -23.47 -4.09
CA SER A 362 -8.21 -22.91 -2.90
C SER A 362 -9.71 -22.65 -3.11
N ILE A 363 -10.21 -22.70 -4.36
CA ILE A 363 -11.59 -22.35 -4.74
C ILE A 363 -12.45 -23.59 -4.98
N LEU A 364 -11.91 -24.79 -4.92
CA LEU A 364 -12.68 -26.02 -5.07
C LEU A 364 -13.73 -26.14 -3.96
N ILE A 365 -14.96 -25.75 -4.28
CA ILE A 365 -16.10 -25.89 -3.37
C ILE A 365 -16.80 -27.19 -3.68
N PRO A 366 -16.90 -28.13 -2.72
CA PRO A 366 -17.68 -29.35 -2.91
C PRO A 366 -19.13 -29.03 -3.29
N GLY A 367 -19.58 -29.57 -4.44
CA GLY A 367 -20.97 -29.42 -4.91
C GLY A 367 -21.24 -28.23 -5.84
N VAL A 368 -20.28 -27.32 -6.07
CA VAL A 368 -20.40 -26.23 -7.05
C VAL A 368 -19.89 -26.69 -8.40
N LYS A 369 -20.77 -26.77 -9.41
CA LYS A 369 -20.46 -27.19 -10.80
C LYS A 369 -20.31 -26.01 -11.77
N LEU A 370 -19.76 -24.87 -11.29
CA LEU A 370 -19.49 -23.71 -12.14
C LEU A 370 -18.10 -23.79 -12.77
N THR A 371 -17.99 -23.44 -14.05
CA THR A 371 -16.67 -23.24 -14.68
C THR A 371 -16.03 -21.95 -14.20
N LEU A 372 -14.70 -21.81 -14.36
CA LEU A 372 -14.01 -20.58 -13.99
C LEU A 372 -14.53 -19.35 -14.78
N GLU A 373 -14.93 -19.57 -16.05
CA GLU A 373 -15.55 -18.55 -16.88
C GLU A 373 -16.92 -18.11 -16.34
N GLN A 374 -17.76 -19.06 -15.91
CA GLN A 374 -19.05 -18.75 -15.30
C GLN A 374 -18.88 -18.04 -13.97
N MET A 375 -17.92 -18.46 -13.15
CA MET A 375 -17.60 -17.78 -11.91
C MET A 375 -17.14 -16.33 -12.19
N ALA A 376 -16.22 -16.14 -13.12
CA ALA A 376 -15.74 -14.82 -13.51
C ALA A 376 -16.85 -13.94 -14.12
N ALA A 377 -17.79 -14.51 -14.89
CA ALA A 377 -18.91 -13.76 -15.45
C ALA A 377 -19.87 -13.20 -14.40
N HIS A 378 -19.91 -13.79 -13.21
CA HIS A 378 -20.77 -13.39 -12.10
C HIS A 378 -20.01 -12.79 -10.90
N ALA A 379 -18.68 -12.66 -11.01
CA ALA A 379 -17.81 -12.24 -9.92
C ALA A 379 -18.02 -10.77 -9.57
N VAL A 380 -18.07 -10.49 -8.27
CA VAL A 380 -17.90 -9.17 -7.66
C VAL A 380 -16.93 -9.36 -6.49
N ASP A 381 -15.73 -8.88 -6.66
CA ASP A 381 -14.70 -9.05 -5.64
C ASP A 381 -14.78 -7.91 -4.62
N TRP A 382 -14.61 -8.27 -3.36
CA TRP A 382 -14.60 -7.34 -2.24
C TRP A 382 -13.24 -7.35 -1.56
N TRP A 383 -12.81 -6.19 -1.15
CA TRP A 383 -11.63 -5.99 -0.32
C TRP A 383 -12.02 -5.56 1.08
N LEU A 384 -11.54 -6.29 2.08
CA LEU A 384 -11.73 -5.96 3.48
C LEU A 384 -10.39 -5.59 4.08
N THR A 385 -10.40 -4.56 4.92
CA THR A 385 -9.20 -4.09 5.63
C THR A 385 -9.55 -3.79 7.08
N THR A 386 -8.84 -4.41 8.01
CA THR A 386 -8.90 -4.15 9.46
C THR A 386 -7.52 -3.74 9.94
N GLU A 387 -7.45 -2.83 10.88
CA GLU A 387 -6.20 -2.40 11.49
C GLU A 387 -5.51 -3.55 12.21
N ASP A 388 -4.19 -3.65 12.03
CA ASP A 388 -3.28 -4.50 12.80
C ASP A 388 -2.71 -3.68 13.96
N LEU A 389 -2.35 -4.31 15.07
CA LEU A 389 -1.90 -3.63 16.29
C LEU A 389 -0.40 -3.82 16.52
N PRO A 390 0.28 -2.86 17.15
CA PRO A 390 1.71 -2.94 17.38
C PRO A 390 2.06 -4.03 18.40
N ASP A 391 2.93 -4.94 18.00
CA ASP A 391 3.56 -5.94 18.87
C ASP A 391 5.09 -5.87 18.63
N PRO A 392 5.92 -5.65 19.65
CA PRO A 392 7.37 -5.59 19.49
C PRO A 392 8.01 -6.91 19.04
N ASN A 393 7.29 -8.03 19.10
CA ASN A 393 7.72 -9.33 18.57
C ASN A 393 7.45 -9.44 17.06
N ASN A 394 6.54 -8.66 16.51
CA ASN A 394 6.39 -8.48 15.07
C ASN A 394 7.50 -7.54 14.60
N ARG A 395 8.49 -8.09 13.88
CA ARG A 395 9.70 -7.31 13.61
C ARG A 395 10.49 -7.75 12.40
N VAL A 396 11.23 -6.79 11.88
CA VAL A 396 12.26 -6.97 10.86
C VAL A 396 13.61 -7.19 11.56
N GLU A 397 14.29 -8.25 11.18
CA GLU A 397 15.66 -8.56 11.61
C GLU A 397 16.51 -8.90 10.39
N LEU A 398 17.82 -9.06 10.59
CA LEU A 398 18.71 -9.55 9.55
C LEU A 398 19.25 -10.93 9.96
N THR A 399 19.31 -11.84 9.01
CA THR A 399 20.08 -13.08 9.17
C THR A 399 21.58 -12.78 9.25
N ARG A 400 22.39 -13.76 9.63
CA ARG A 400 23.87 -13.60 9.65
C ARG A 400 24.44 -13.21 8.28
N ASP A 401 23.80 -13.65 7.21
CA ASP A 401 24.18 -13.36 5.83
C ASP A 401 23.56 -12.05 5.30
N GLY A 402 22.86 -11.30 6.16
CA GLY A 402 22.28 -9.98 5.85
C GLY A 402 20.97 -10.02 5.08
N HIS A 403 20.31 -11.18 4.95
CA HIS A 403 18.96 -11.27 4.41
C HIS A 403 17.92 -10.76 5.40
N ILE A 404 16.79 -10.28 4.88
CA ILE A 404 15.67 -9.84 5.70
C ILE A 404 14.95 -11.06 6.29
N MET A 405 14.78 -11.04 7.61
CA MET A 405 13.92 -11.94 8.35
C MET A 405 12.74 -11.14 8.93
N LEU A 406 11.52 -11.58 8.65
CA LEU A 406 10.29 -10.93 9.08
C LEU A 406 9.51 -11.85 10.01
N SER A 407 9.61 -11.57 11.30
CA SER A 407 8.78 -12.23 12.32
C SER A 407 7.44 -11.54 12.40
N TYR A 408 6.36 -12.26 12.11
CA TYR A 408 5.02 -11.70 12.12
C TYR A 408 3.99 -12.71 12.63
N THR A 409 3.10 -12.21 13.46
CA THR A 409 1.87 -12.87 13.91
C THR A 409 0.74 -11.84 13.81
N PRO A 410 -0.32 -12.09 13.02
CA PRO A 410 -1.45 -11.17 12.94
C PRO A 410 -2.03 -10.86 14.32
N THR A 411 -2.38 -9.61 14.56
CA THR A 411 -3.10 -9.12 15.72
C THR A 411 -4.50 -8.65 15.31
N ASN A 412 -5.37 -8.34 16.25
CA ASN A 412 -6.73 -7.84 15.99
C ASN A 412 -7.57 -8.72 15.04
N ALA A 413 -7.38 -10.04 15.16
CA ALA A 413 -7.98 -11.01 14.23
C ALA A 413 -9.51 -11.12 14.43
N GLU A 414 -10.02 -10.94 15.65
CA GLU A 414 -11.46 -11.00 15.93
C GLU A 414 -12.21 -9.87 15.23
N ALA A 415 -11.70 -8.64 15.27
CA ALA A 415 -12.31 -7.52 14.56
C ALA A 415 -12.41 -7.78 13.05
N HIS A 416 -11.37 -8.40 12.45
CA HIS A 416 -11.39 -8.78 11.05
C HIS A 416 -12.40 -9.89 10.75
N HIS A 417 -12.55 -10.86 11.64
CA HIS A 417 -13.57 -11.91 11.53
C HIS A 417 -14.98 -11.32 11.58
N GLN A 418 -15.23 -10.38 12.48
CA GLN A 418 -16.50 -9.67 12.56
C GLN A 418 -16.79 -8.84 11.31
N LEU A 419 -15.79 -8.14 10.75
CA LEU A 419 -15.94 -7.41 9.50
C LEU A 419 -16.34 -8.32 8.33
N LEU A 420 -15.70 -9.50 8.23
CA LEU A 420 -16.01 -10.50 7.21
C LEU A 420 -17.45 -11.02 7.36
N LYS A 421 -17.89 -11.26 8.60
CA LYS A 421 -19.27 -11.65 8.90
C LYS A 421 -20.26 -10.56 8.46
N ARG A 422 -19.94 -9.28 8.72
CA ARG A 422 -20.78 -8.14 8.29
C ARG A 422 -20.87 -8.03 6.76
N LEU A 423 -19.78 -8.28 6.04
CA LEU A 423 -19.84 -8.34 4.58
C LEU A 423 -20.82 -9.42 4.11
N HIS A 424 -20.73 -10.64 4.66
CA HIS A 424 -21.63 -11.74 4.30
C HIS A 424 -23.11 -11.38 4.54
N GLU A 425 -23.44 -10.91 5.75
CA GLU A 425 -24.79 -10.46 6.12
C GLU A 425 -25.29 -9.33 5.20
N THR A 426 -24.41 -8.41 4.82
CA THR A 426 -24.72 -7.29 3.91
C THR A 426 -25.08 -7.79 2.51
N LEU A 427 -24.30 -8.71 1.96
CA LEU A 427 -24.52 -9.26 0.63
C LEU A 427 -25.80 -10.13 0.56
N GLU A 428 -26.10 -10.86 1.62
CA GLU A 428 -27.37 -11.61 1.73
C GLU A 428 -28.60 -10.69 1.71
N ARG A 429 -28.51 -9.51 2.36
CA ARG A 429 -29.60 -8.53 2.37
C ARG A 429 -29.90 -7.94 1.00
N ILE A 430 -28.88 -7.72 0.16
CA ILE A 430 -29.06 -7.03 -1.13
C ILE A 430 -29.52 -7.96 -2.27
N GLU A 431 -29.22 -9.27 -2.22
CA GLU A 431 -29.64 -10.23 -3.26
C GLU A 431 -30.57 -11.35 -2.77
N GLY A 432 -30.79 -11.46 -1.46
CA GLY A 432 -31.53 -12.56 -0.85
C GLY A 432 -30.80 -13.91 -0.95
N GLY A 433 -31.14 -14.86 -0.08
CA GLY A 433 -30.43 -16.14 0.05
C GLY A 433 -30.23 -16.91 -1.28
N GLY A 434 -29.14 -17.68 -1.35
CA GLY A 434 -28.77 -18.52 -2.50
C GLY A 434 -27.67 -17.94 -3.40
N THR A 435 -26.97 -16.92 -2.95
CA THR A 435 -25.67 -16.49 -3.50
C THR A 435 -24.55 -17.40 -2.97
N HIS A 436 -23.53 -17.62 -3.79
CA HIS A 436 -22.34 -18.35 -3.37
C HIS A 436 -21.28 -17.35 -2.92
N PHE A 437 -20.94 -17.38 -1.65
CA PHE A 437 -19.89 -16.55 -1.09
C PHE A 437 -18.61 -17.38 -0.92
N ILE A 438 -17.58 -17.01 -1.66
CA ILE A 438 -16.29 -17.67 -1.61
C ILE A 438 -15.29 -16.73 -0.97
N HIS A 439 -14.74 -17.14 0.16
CA HIS A 439 -13.63 -16.46 0.78
C HIS A 439 -12.35 -16.77 0.02
N ASN A 440 -11.78 -15.80 -0.66
CA ASN A 440 -10.43 -15.92 -1.17
C ASN A 440 -9.44 -15.44 -0.10
N HIS A 441 -8.92 -16.39 0.67
CA HIS A 441 -7.91 -16.13 1.68
C HIS A 441 -6.50 -16.08 1.08
N VAL A 442 -6.29 -15.49 -0.09
CA VAL A 442 -4.97 -15.41 -0.71
C VAL A 442 -3.94 -14.88 0.28
N TYR A 443 -4.33 -13.98 1.16
CA TYR A 443 -3.49 -13.41 2.20
C TYR A 443 -3.55 -14.13 3.55
N LEU A 444 -4.58 -14.92 3.84
CA LEU A 444 -4.78 -15.55 5.16
C LEU A 444 -4.63 -17.07 5.14
N SER A 445 -5.09 -17.77 4.10
CA SER A 445 -5.18 -19.23 4.12
C SER A 445 -3.91 -19.98 3.75
N LYS A 446 -2.98 -19.38 3.04
CA LYS A 446 -1.73 -20.04 2.63
C LYS A 446 -0.54 -19.80 3.56
N LYS A 447 -0.75 -19.33 4.80
CA LYS A 447 0.36 -18.98 5.70
C LYS A 447 1.41 -18.04 5.06
N ILE A 448 0.99 -17.21 4.10
CA ILE A 448 1.82 -16.23 3.46
C ILE A 448 1.11 -14.87 3.47
N PRO A 449 0.58 -14.42 4.57
CA PRO A 449 0.16 -13.03 4.68
C PRO A 449 1.33 -12.08 4.39
N LEU A 450 2.57 -12.51 4.67
CA LEU A 450 3.77 -11.71 4.48
C LEU A 450 4.12 -11.48 3.00
N ALA A 451 3.87 -12.43 2.12
CA ALA A 451 4.21 -12.32 0.70
C ALA A 451 3.28 -11.36 -0.07
N GLY A 452 2.02 -11.26 0.33
CA GLY A 452 1.00 -10.44 -0.34
C GLY A 452 0.78 -9.06 0.29
N VAL A 453 1.43 -8.74 1.40
CA VAL A 453 1.13 -7.55 2.18
C VAL A 453 1.85 -6.32 1.66
N ALA A 454 1.09 -5.33 1.21
CA ALA A 454 1.60 -4.05 0.72
C ALA A 454 1.44 -2.88 1.73
N HIS A 455 0.58 -3.01 2.74
CA HIS A 455 0.28 -1.95 3.72
C HIS A 455 1.20 -2.02 4.94
N GLN A 456 2.51 -1.96 4.70
CA GLN A 456 3.55 -2.16 5.71
C GLN A 456 3.82 -0.88 6.49
N CYS A 457 3.85 -0.96 7.83
CA CYS A 457 4.14 0.17 8.71
C CYS A 457 4.77 -0.27 10.05
N GLY A 458 5.02 0.69 10.95
CA GLY A 458 5.40 0.48 12.35
C GLY A 458 6.88 0.33 12.66
N THR A 459 7.72 -0.12 11.72
CA THR A 459 9.10 -0.55 11.95
C THR A 459 10.10 0.57 12.27
N VAL A 460 9.74 1.81 12.01
CA VAL A 460 10.55 3.01 12.31
C VAL A 460 9.58 4.11 12.78
N ARG A 461 9.01 3.92 13.97
CA ARG A 461 7.98 4.81 14.51
C ARG A 461 8.55 6.16 14.91
N PHE A 462 7.83 7.23 14.62
CA PHE A 462 8.11 8.56 15.13
C PHE A 462 7.35 8.83 16.45
N GLY A 463 7.87 9.72 17.26
CA GLY A 463 7.28 10.04 18.56
C GLY A 463 8.02 11.15 19.29
N ARG A 464 7.56 11.49 20.49
CA ARG A 464 8.16 12.54 21.34
C ARG A 464 9.18 11.99 22.34
N ASP A 465 9.04 10.72 22.73
CA ASP A 465 9.93 10.07 23.67
C ASP A 465 10.97 9.21 22.92
N PRO A 466 12.26 9.54 22.97
CA PRO A 466 13.31 8.76 22.28
C PRO A 466 13.47 7.34 22.82
N LYS A 467 12.90 7.00 23.98
CA LYS A 467 12.86 5.63 24.51
C LYS A 467 11.73 4.80 23.89
N ALA A 468 10.68 5.45 23.39
CA ALA A 468 9.47 4.81 22.83
C ALA A 468 9.34 4.99 21.32
N ALA A 469 10.27 5.70 20.67
CA ALA A 469 10.28 6.00 19.26
C ALA A 469 11.69 5.86 18.65
N VAL A 470 11.74 5.72 17.33
CA VAL A 470 13.00 5.72 16.55
C VAL A 470 13.28 7.10 15.99
N LEU A 471 12.24 7.80 15.56
CA LEU A 471 12.29 9.14 14.98
C LEU A 471 11.60 10.14 15.91
N ASP A 472 11.98 11.41 15.79
CA ASP A 472 11.21 12.47 16.41
C ASP A 472 9.90 12.78 15.67
N ALA A 473 9.15 13.81 16.08
CA ALA A 473 7.86 14.14 15.46
C ALA A 473 7.99 14.72 14.03
N ASN A 474 9.22 15.05 13.60
CA ASN A 474 9.50 15.57 12.26
C ASN A 474 10.04 14.48 11.30
N CYS A 475 10.22 13.26 11.80
CA CYS A 475 10.87 12.15 11.08
C CYS A 475 12.31 12.48 10.72
#